data_845c530aea773794e4f725c5d5242399
#
_entry.id   845c530aea773794e4f725c5d5242399
#
_cell.length_a   1.000
_cell.length_b   1.000
_cell.length_c   1.000
_cell.angle_alpha   90.00
_cell.angle_beta   90.00
_cell.angle_gamma   90.00
#
_symmetry.space_group_name_H-M   'P 1'
#
loop_
_entity.id
_entity.type
_entity.pdbx_description
1 polymer ?
#
loop_
_entity_poly.entity_id
_entity_poly.type
_entity_poly.pdbx_seq_one_letter_code
_entity_poly.pdbx_strand_id
1 'polypeptide(L)'
;PIIRSLKEGLIANKINKIYGIFNGTSNYILSCMDKKDKNFKDVLNDAKKLGYAETNPTSDLNGEDVAAKLKILSSLCFNSFLNENINVEGIKDIDKEDINNANTLGYKIKLLGFAEKINNNIYQRVHPTLIKKSSYVAGIDGVLNAVIVEGSPVGQSIIQGEGAGPAATTSALISDISSILRGNVKFPFSISNKERRKLNFKDILDRSFSAYLRFEVKDKPGVLSNITQIFSKNNVSIKRLIQNPNKNKGSSTIIIITHLSKNKSLNKITKVVNQKPYVLKKSKLIRIDDN
;
A
#
# COMPACT_ATOMS: atom_id res chain seq x y z
N PRO A 1 -9.74 0.16 18.41
CA PRO A 1 -8.76 0.49 19.48
C PRO A 1 -7.63 1.43 19.03
N ILE A 2 -7.29 1.51 17.71
CA ILE A 2 -6.11 2.27 17.24
C ILE A 2 -6.14 3.76 17.63
N ILE A 3 -7.28 4.42 17.49
CA ILE A 3 -7.40 5.86 17.81
C ILE A 3 -7.04 6.11 19.28
N ARG A 4 -7.53 5.26 20.20
CA ARG A 4 -7.21 5.36 21.62
C ARG A 4 -5.75 5.03 21.89
N SER A 5 -5.21 4.01 21.26
CA SER A 5 -3.79 3.68 21.39
C SER A 5 -2.88 4.84 21.00
N LEU A 6 -3.20 5.56 19.91
CA LEU A 6 -2.46 6.74 19.49
C LEU A 6 -2.63 7.92 20.46
N LYS A 7 -3.85 8.14 20.97
CA LYS A 7 -4.19 9.29 21.84
C LYS A 7 -3.71 9.12 23.28
N GLU A 8 -3.59 7.91 23.77
CA GLU A 8 -3.32 7.58 25.16
C GLU A 8 -2.07 6.73 25.32
N GLY A 9 -2.05 5.54 24.74
CA GLY A 9 -0.96 4.58 24.96
C GLY A 9 0.38 4.99 24.36
N LEU A 10 0.36 5.72 23.24
CA LEU A 10 1.55 6.15 22.53
C LEU A 10 1.85 7.65 22.67
N ILE A 11 1.14 8.37 23.53
CA ILE A 11 1.22 9.85 23.66
C ILE A 11 2.63 10.34 24.01
N ALA A 12 3.40 9.55 24.77
CA ALA A 12 4.76 9.90 25.17
C ALA A 12 5.79 9.75 24.03
N ASN A 13 5.37 9.27 22.85
CA ASN A 13 6.27 8.93 21.77
C ASN A 13 6.23 9.97 20.65
N LYS A 14 7.40 10.25 20.09
CA LYS A 14 7.51 11.00 18.83
C LYS A 14 7.35 10.04 17.67
N ILE A 15 6.15 9.98 17.11
CA ILE A 15 5.85 9.11 15.97
C ILE A 15 6.43 9.73 14.71
N ASN A 16 7.16 8.91 13.93
CA ASN A 16 7.78 9.31 12.67
C ASN A 16 7.12 8.66 11.46
N LYS A 17 6.55 7.46 11.63
CA LYS A 17 5.92 6.71 10.54
C LYS A 17 4.72 5.92 11.06
N ILE A 18 3.68 5.89 10.26
CA ILE A 18 2.53 5.01 10.44
C ILE A 18 2.18 4.38 9.09
N TYR A 19 1.95 3.09 9.08
CA TYR A 19 1.57 2.37 7.86
C TYR A 19 0.78 1.12 8.21
N GLY A 20 0.16 0.51 7.19
CA GLY A 20 -0.54 -0.74 7.44
C GLY A 20 -1.65 -1.06 6.46
N ILE A 21 -2.40 -2.09 6.80
CA ILE A 21 -3.58 -2.58 6.08
C ILE A 21 -4.81 -1.99 6.76
N PHE A 22 -5.46 -1.02 6.12
CA PHE A 22 -6.59 -0.28 6.71
C PHE A 22 -7.94 -0.64 6.11
N ASN A 23 -7.97 -1.60 5.15
CA ASN A 23 -9.19 -2.04 4.50
C ASN A 23 -9.23 -3.57 4.41
N GLY A 24 -10.25 -4.17 5.03
CA GLY A 24 -10.42 -5.63 5.08
C GLY A 24 -10.82 -6.23 3.74
N THR A 25 -11.66 -5.55 2.95
CA THR A 25 -12.13 -6.02 1.64
C THR A 25 -10.97 -6.20 0.66
N SER A 26 -10.13 -5.19 0.51
CA SER A 26 -8.95 -5.25 -0.37
C SER A 26 -7.93 -6.29 0.11
N ASN A 27 -7.72 -6.41 1.43
CA ASN A 27 -6.83 -7.44 1.97
C ASN A 27 -7.38 -8.85 1.74
N TYR A 28 -8.69 -9.06 1.92
CA TYR A 28 -9.35 -10.33 1.62
C TYR A 28 -9.15 -10.73 0.16
N ILE A 29 -9.39 -9.80 -0.77
CA ILE A 29 -9.25 -10.06 -2.21
C ILE A 29 -7.82 -10.48 -2.54
N LEU A 30 -6.82 -9.69 -2.16
CA LEU A 30 -5.42 -10.00 -2.43
C LEU A 30 -4.98 -11.31 -1.78
N SER A 31 -5.42 -11.59 -0.54
CA SER A 31 -5.11 -12.84 0.16
C SER A 31 -5.75 -14.06 -0.49
N CYS A 32 -6.97 -13.94 -1.00
CA CYS A 32 -7.63 -15.04 -1.70
C CYS A 32 -7.03 -15.29 -3.09
N MET A 33 -6.64 -14.25 -3.82
CA MET A 33 -5.90 -14.40 -5.08
C MET A 33 -4.58 -15.14 -4.86
N ASP A 34 -3.89 -14.82 -3.77
CA ASP A 34 -2.62 -15.45 -3.37
C ASP A 34 -2.78 -16.93 -3.01
N LYS A 35 -3.75 -17.27 -2.14
CA LYS A 35 -3.92 -18.62 -1.58
C LYS A 35 -4.68 -19.57 -2.48
N LYS A 36 -5.69 -19.08 -3.21
CA LYS A 36 -6.64 -19.92 -3.95
C LYS A 36 -6.40 -19.93 -5.46
N ASP A 37 -5.36 -19.27 -5.92
CA ASP A 37 -5.01 -19.16 -7.36
C ASP A 37 -6.19 -18.72 -8.25
N LYS A 38 -7.09 -17.87 -7.70
CA LYS A 38 -8.28 -17.33 -8.38
C LYS A 38 -8.01 -15.98 -9.02
N ASN A 39 -8.81 -15.65 -10.04
CA ASN A 39 -8.78 -14.32 -10.67
C ASN A 39 -9.49 -13.28 -9.79
N PHE A 40 -9.15 -12.01 -9.99
CA PHE A 40 -9.72 -10.88 -9.26
C PHE A 40 -11.26 -10.86 -9.28
N LYS A 41 -11.88 -11.06 -10.45
CA LYS A 41 -13.35 -11.05 -10.61
C LYS A 41 -14.03 -12.14 -9.78
N ASP A 42 -13.47 -13.35 -9.79
CA ASP A 42 -14.03 -14.49 -9.05
C ASP A 42 -13.97 -14.25 -7.55
N VAL A 43 -12.82 -13.76 -7.06
CA VAL A 43 -12.62 -13.45 -5.64
C VAL A 43 -13.51 -12.28 -5.20
N LEU A 44 -13.69 -11.26 -6.04
CA LEU A 44 -14.60 -10.16 -5.75
C LEU A 44 -16.05 -10.63 -5.61
N ASN A 45 -16.51 -11.53 -6.48
CA ASN A 45 -17.84 -12.13 -6.38
C ASN A 45 -17.99 -12.97 -5.11
N ASP A 46 -16.98 -13.74 -4.74
CA ASP A 46 -16.96 -14.49 -3.49
C ASP A 46 -17.02 -13.54 -2.27
N ALA A 47 -16.26 -12.44 -2.29
CA ALA A 47 -16.28 -11.43 -1.24
C ALA A 47 -17.67 -10.79 -1.06
N LYS A 48 -18.38 -10.50 -2.14
CA LYS A 48 -19.76 -9.99 -2.10
C LYS A 48 -20.73 -11.01 -1.50
N LYS A 49 -20.65 -12.27 -1.89
CA LYS A 49 -21.50 -13.35 -1.35
C LYS A 49 -21.29 -13.57 0.15
N LEU A 50 -20.07 -13.38 0.63
CA LEU A 50 -19.70 -13.53 2.04
C LEU A 50 -19.95 -12.26 2.88
N GLY A 51 -20.42 -11.17 2.26
CA GLY A 51 -20.65 -9.90 2.95
C GLY A 51 -19.38 -9.11 3.30
N TYR A 52 -18.23 -9.48 2.76
CA TYR A 52 -16.95 -8.76 2.95
C TYR A 52 -16.78 -7.60 1.97
N ALA A 53 -17.53 -7.58 0.89
CA ALA A 53 -17.59 -6.48 -0.05
C ALA A 53 -19.04 -6.03 -0.25
N GLU A 54 -19.26 -4.73 -0.21
CA GLU A 54 -20.56 -4.13 -0.51
C GLU A 54 -20.93 -4.33 -1.99
N THR A 55 -22.18 -4.04 -2.33
CA THR A 55 -22.66 -4.09 -3.74
C THR A 55 -21.81 -3.19 -4.63
N ASN A 56 -21.45 -1.98 -4.15
CA ASN A 56 -20.53 -1.08 -4.81
C ASN A 56 -19.22 -0.90 -4.00
N PRO A 57 -18.23 -1.78 -4.15
CA PRO A 57 -17.00 -1.73 -3.40
C PRO A 57 -15.93 -0.78 -4.00
N THR A 58 -16.35 0.21 -4.78
CA THR A 58 -15.44 1.06 -5.56
C THR A 58 -14.43 1.78 -4.67
N SER A 59 -14.85 2.31 -3.52
CA SER A 59 -13.98 2.99 -2.56
C SER A 59 -12.90 2.07 -1.99
N ASP A 60 -13.26 0.82 -1.68
CA ASP A 60 -12.31 -0.20 -1.20
C ASP A 60 -11.28 -0.56 -2.26
N LEU A 61 -11.76 -0.78 -3.50
CA LEU A 61 -10.93 -1.24 -4.61
C LEU A 61 -10.03 -0.16 -5.17
N ASN A 62 -10.45 1.11 -5.11
CA ASN A 62 -9.63 2.25 -5.54
C ASN A 62 -8.65 2.72 -4.45
N GLY A 63 -8.79 2.25 -3.19
CA GLY A 63 -7.97 2.66 -2.06
C GLY A 63 -8.41 3.96 -1.37
N GLU A 64 -9.59 4.49 -1.71
CA GLU A 64 -10.13 5.73 -1.15
C GLU A 64 -10.46 5.59 0.33
N ASP A 65 -11.01 4.43 0.77
CA ASP A 65 -11.24 4.12 2.17
C ASP A 65 -9.93 4.09 2.98
N VAL A 66 -8.89 3.48 2.41
CA VAL A 66 -7.55 3.47 3.02
C VAL A 66 -7.00 4.89 3.15
N ALA A 67 -7.19 5.74 2.13
CA ALA A 67 -6.74 7.12 2.15
C ALA A 67 -7.48 7.95 3.21
N ALA A 68 -8.81 7.79 3.33
CA ALA A 68 -9.61 8.47 4.35
C ALA A 68 -9.15 8.12 5.77
N LYS A 69 -8.93 6.84 6.05
CA LYS A 69 -8.40 6.38 7.34
C LYS A 69 -6.97 6.88 7.59
N LEU A 70 -6.12 6.87 6.56
CA LEU A 70 -4.74 7.36 6.66
C LEU A 70 -4.69 8.86 6.98
N LYS A 71 -5.60 9.68 6.44
CA LYS A 71 -5.72 11.11 6.79
C LYS A 71 -5.91 11.30 8.30
N ILE A 72 -6.84 10.55 8.88
CA ILE A 72 -7.14 10.63 10.33
C ILE A 72 -5.93 10.18 11.14
N LEU A 73 -5.37 9.00 10.83
CA LEU A 73 -4.27 8.42 11.57
C LEU A 73 -3.01 9.29 11.52
N SER A 74 -2.65 9.82 10.36
CA SER A 74 -1.48 10.69 10.22
C SER A 74 -1.67 12.02 10.93
N SER A 75 -2.88 12.57 10.93
CA SER A 75 -3.20 13.80 11.67
C SER A 75 -3.03 13.61 13.18
N LEU A 76 -3.46 12.46 13.71
CA LEU A 76 -3.24 12.09 15.11
C LEU A 76 -1.75 11.89 15.43
N CYS A 77 -1.03 11.13 14.60
CA CYS A 77 0.38 10.82 14.83
C CYS A 77 1.29 12.05 14.79
N PHE A 78 1.00 12.99 13.90
CA PHE A 78 1.88 14.14 13.65
C PHE A 78 1.38 15.46 14.22
N ASN A 79 0.24 15.43 14.91
CA ASN A 79 -0.44 16.62 15.43
C ASN A 79 -0.63 17.69 14.35
N SER A 80 -1.03 17.27 13.14
CA SER A 80 -1.20 18.12 11.97
C SER A 80 -2.66 18.25 11.56
N PHE A 81 -2.95 19.20 10.68
CA PHE A 81 -4.24 19.23 10.00
C PHE A 81 -4.36 18.09 9.01
N LEU A 82 -5.59 17.74 8.60
CA LEU A 82 -5.84 16.76 7.56
C LEU A 82 -5.27 17.23 6.22
N ASN A 83 -4.71 16.30 5.46
CA ASN A 83 -4.27 16.55 4.08
C ASN A 83 -5.37 16.11 3.12
N GLU A 84 -5.78 16.99 2.22
CA GLU A 84 -6.78 16.67 1.20
C GLU A 84 -6.20 15.83 0.04
N ASN A 85 -4.91 16.00 -0.26
CA ASN A 85 -4.26 15.39 -1.41
C ASN A 85 -3.34 14.25 -0.98
N ILE A 86 -3.79 13.01 -1.15
CA ILE A 86 -2.98 11.79 -0.98
C ILE A 86 -2.85 11.11 -2.34
N ASN A 87 -1.66 10.63 -2.65
CA ASN A 87 -1.45 9.79 -3.84
C ASN A 87 -2.06 8.41 -3.59
N VAL A 88 -3.06 8.03 -4.39
CA VAL A 88 -3.83 6.80 -4.19
C VAL A 88 -3.80 5.95 -5.45
N GLU A 89 -3.40 4.70 -5.28
CA GLU A 89 -3.46 3.65 -6.30
C GLU A 89 -4.19 2.44 -5.67
N GLY A 90 -5.25 1.97 -6.32
CA GLY A 90 -6.05 0.83 -5.86
C GLY A 90 -5.53 -0.51 -6.34
N ILE A 91 -6.34 -1.56 -6.10
CA ILE A 91 -5.98 -2.95 -6.42
C ILE A 91 -6.61 -3.47 -7.73
N LYS A 92 -7.45 -2.70 -8.40
CA LYS A 92 -8.19 -3.14 -9.60
C LYS A 92 -7.31 -3.64 -10.73
N ASP A 93 -6.10 -3.08 -10.82
CA ASP A 93 -5.14 -3.41 -11.87
C ASP A 93 -4.22 -4.59 -11.49
N ILE A 94 -4.30 -5.13 -10.28
CA ILE A 94 -3.51 -6.30 -9.86
C ILE A 94 -4.14 -7.54 -10.45
N ASP A 95 -3.37 -8.28 -11.22
CA ASP A 95 -3.80 -9.54 -11.79
C ASP A 95 -3.12 -10.77 -11.14
N LYS A 96 -3.60 -11.95 -11.48
CA LYS A 96 -3.09 -13.22 -10.97
C LYS A 96 -1.61 -13.42 -11.30
N GLU A 97 -1.18 -12.94 -12.46
CA GLU A 97 0.23 -13.05 -12.88
C GLU A 97 1.14 -12.23 -11.97
N ASP A 98 0.72 -11.02 -11.56
CA ASP A 98 1.47 -10.20 -10.60
C ASP A 98 1.61 -10.90 -9.24
N ILE A 99 0.53 -11.55 -8.76
CA ILE A 99 0.55 -12.34 -7.51
C ILE A 99 1.53 -13.51 -7.62
N ASN A 100 1.48 -14.28 -8.69
CA ASN A 100 2.34 -15.43 -8.90
C ASN A 100 3.81 -15.04 -9.02
N ASN A 101 4.10 -13.96 -9.75
CA ASN A 101 5.44 -13.41 -9.88
C ASN A 101 5.97 -12.89 -8.54
N ALA A 102 5.15 -12.19 -7.77
CA ALA A 102 5.51 -11.75 -6.42
C ALA A 102 5.88 -12.94 -5.54
N ASN A 103 5.06 -14.01 -5.56
CA ASN A 103 5.30 -15.24 -4.81
C ASN A 103 6.62 -15.92 -5.17
N THR A 104 6.92 -16.04 -6.45
CA THR A 104 8.17 -16.62 -6.96
C THR A 104 9.39 -15.79 -6.54
N LEU A 105 9.23 -14.47 -6.43
CA LEU A 105 10.25 -13.55 -6.01
C LEU A 105 10.42 -13.45 -4.47
N GLY A 106 9.58 -14.16 -3.68
CA GLY A 106 9.63 -14.15 -2.23
C GLY A 106 8.85 -12.99 -1.56
N TYR A 107 7.90 -12.40 -2.32
CA TYR A 107 7.05 -11.30 -1.85
C TYR A 107 5.57 -11.70 -1.80
N LYS A 108 4.78 -10.89 -1.08
CA LYS A 108 3.33 -10.81 -1.19
C LYS A 108 2.90 -9.39 -1.58
N ILE A 109 1.75 -9.26 -2.22
CA ILE A 109 1.15 -7.96 -2.55
C ILE A 109 0.10 -7.62 -1.49
N LYS A 110 0.24 -6.44 -0.87
CA LYS A 110 -0.74 -5.86 0.06
C LYS A 110 -1.06 -4.43 -0.36
N LEU A 111 -2.32 -3.99 -0.15
CA LEU A 111 -2.67 -2.58 -0.26
C LEU A 111 -2.31 -1.88 1.05
N LEU A 112 -1.32 -1.00 1.02
CA LEU A 112 -0.87 -0.30 2.21
C LEU A 112 -1.11 1.19 2.13
N GLY A 113 -1.54 1.75 3.25
CA GLY A 113 -1.46 3.18 3.52
C GLY A 113 -0.17 3.49 4.27
N PHE A 114 0.54 4.54 3.87
CA PHE A 114 1.76 5.02 4.51
C PHE A 114 1.67 6.52 4.80
N ALA A 115 2.06 6.92 5.99
CA ALA A 115 2.35 8.31 6.31
C ALA A 115 3.67 8.38 7.06
N GLU A 116 4.56 9.23 6.59
CA GLU A 116 5.91 9.38 7.10
C GLU A 116 6.23 10.87 7.27
N LYS A 117 6.76 11.22 8.45
CA LYS A 117 7.21 12.58 8.75
C LYS A 117 8.73 12.63 8.73
N ILE A 118 9.27 13.44 7.83
CA ILE A 118 10.70 13.71 7.72
C ILE A 118 10.90 15.21 7.90
N ASN A 119 11.56 15.60 8.99
CA ASN A 119 11.68 17.00 9.42
C ASN A 119 10.29 17.66 9.53
N ASN A 120 10.01 18.68 8.70
CA ASN A 120 8.72 19.37 8.66
C ASN A 120 7.85 18.96 7.47
N ASN A 121 8.22 17.92 6.75
CA ASN A 121 7.48 17.39 5.60
C ASN A 121 6.74 16.11 5.96
N ILE A 122 5.52 15.96 5.43
CA ILE A 122 4.73 14.73 5.49
C ILE A 122 4.59 14.17 4.08
N TYR A 123 4.83 12.87 3.96
CA TYR A 123 4.62 12.08 2.75
C TYR A 123 3.52 11.06 3.03
N GLN A 124 2.44 11.13 2.24
CA GLN A 124 1.30 10.21 2.37
C GLN A 124 1.05 9.53 1.04
N ARG A 125 0.78 8.23 1.11
CA ARG A 125 0.50 7.42 -0.08
C ARG A 125 -0.33 6.19 0.25
N VAL A 126 -1.11 5.75 -0.70
CA VAL A 126 -1.82 4.47 -0.68
C VAL A 126 -1.52 3.77 -2.01
N HIS A 127 -0.97 2.58 -1.96
CA HIS A 127 -0.71 1.80 -3.17
C HIS A 127 -0.51 0.31 -2.86
N PRO A 128 -0.73 -0.56 -3.85
CA PRO A 128 -0.27 -1.94 -3.79
C PRO A 128 1.25 -1.96 -3.58
N THR A 129 1.71 -2.81 -2.66
CA THR A 129 3.11 -2.88 -2.26
C THR A 129 3.55 -4.34 -2.21
N LEU A 130 4.72 -4.63 -2.79
CA LEU A 130 5.41 -5.89 -2.57
C LEU A 130 6.10 -5.88 -1.21
N ILE A 131 5.76 -6.84 -0.36
CA ILE A 131 6.31 -7.02 0.99
C ILE A 131 6.98 -8.37 1.06
N LYS A 132 8.19 -8.44 1.64
CA LYS A 132 8.88 -9.72 1.87
C LYS A 132 7.99 -10.69 2.64
N LYS A 133 7.96 -11.95 2.25
CA LYS A 133 7.19 -13.00 2.94
C LYS A 133 7.58 -13.16 4.41
N SER A 134 8.81 -12.79 4.77
CA SER A 134 9.31 -12.79 6.15
C SER A 134 8.80 -11.62 7.01
N SER A 135 8.21 -10.59 6.40
CA SER A 135 7.64 -9.47 7.13
C SER A 135 6.36 -9.88 7.86
N TYR A 136 6.16 -9.36 9.07
CA TYR A 136 4.94 -9.57 9.85
C TYR A 136 3.67 -9.20 9.05
N VAL A 137 3.71 -8.08 8.32
CA VAL A 137 2.57 -7.58 7.53
C VAL A 137 2.17 -8.55 6.41
N ALA A 138 3.12 -9.30 5.86
CA ALA A 138 2.84 -10.28 4.83
C ALA A 138 1.97 -11.46 5.33
N GLY A 139 2.02 -11.75 6.63
CA GLY A 139 1.23 -12.80 7.27
C GLY A 139 -0.21 -12.39 7.61
N ILE A 140 -0.56 -11.11 7.48
CA ILE A 140 -1.89 -10.61 7.83
C ILE A 140 -2.83 -10.81 6.65
N ASP A 141 -3.64 -11.87 6.72
CA ASP A 141 -4.51 -12.32 5.63
C ASP A 141 -6.01 -12.16 5.96
N GLY A 142 -6.85 -12.39 4.97
CA GLY A 142 -8.30 -12.31 5.09
C GLY A 142 -8.79 -10.89 5.31
N VAL A 143 -9.78 -10.72 6.19
CA VAL A 143 -10.39 -9.42 6.51
C VAL A 143 -9.65 -8.63 7.59
N LEU A 144 -8.53 -9.16 8.11
CA LEU A 144 -7.78 -8.53 9.17
C LEU A 144 -7.12 -7.22 8.70
N ASN A 145 -7.16 -6.25 9.59
CA ASN A 145 -6.44 -4.99 9.46
C ASN A 145 -5.24 -4.98 10.42
N ALA A 146 -4.24 -4.17 10.08
CA ALA A 146 -3.12 -3.92 10.98
C ALA A 146 -2.59 -2.50 10.79
N VAL A 147 -2.21 -1.91 11.89
CA VAL A 147 -1.56 -0.60 11.95
C VAL A 147 -0.20 -0.76 12.62
N ILE A 148 0.83 -0.33 11.93
CA ILE A 148 2.19 -0.30 12.42
C ILE A 148 2.58 1.15 12.64
N VAL A 149 3.08 1.44 13.84
CA VAL A 149 3.52 2.77 14.26
C VAL A 149 5.00 2.69 14.62
N GLU A 150 5.81 3.56 14.04
CA GLU A 150 7.22 3.68 14.34
C GLU A 150 7.49 5.04 14.99
N GLY A 151 8.15 5.03 16.15
CA GLY A 151 8.45 6.23 16.91
C GLY A 151 9.51 6.02 17.97
N SER A 152 9.90 7.09 18.65
CA SER A 152 10.89 7.07 19.72
C SER A 152 10.24 7.58 21.02
N PRO A 153 10.47 6.93 22.17
CA PRO A 153 11.41 5.81 22.43
C PRO A 153 10.85 4.42 22.19
N VAL A 154 9.55 4.21 21.87
CA VAL A 154 8.88 2.89 21.84
C VAL A 154 9.40 1.96 20.74
N GLY A 155 10.06 2.49 19.70
CA GLY A 155 10.41 1.70 18.52
C GLY A 155 9.21 1.44 17.63
N GLN A 156 8.94 0.18 17.32
CA GLN A 156 7.81 -0.25 16.50
C GLN A 156 6.72 -0.88 17.38
N SER A 157 5.48 -0.42 17.16
CA SER A 157 4.28 -1.01 17.76
C SER A 157 3.33 -1.49 16.67
N ILE A 158 2.73 -2.66 16.85
CA ILE A 158 1.83 -3.28 15.90
C ILE A 158 0.49 -3.55 16.59
N ILE A 159 -0.59 -3.10 15.97
CA ILE A 159 -1.96 -3.36 16.41
C ILE A 159 -2.70 -4.04 15.28
N GLN A 160 -3.12 -5.27 15.49
CA GLN A 160 -3.86 -6.09 14.53
C GLN A 160 -5.22 -6.46 15.08
N GLY A 161 -6.22 -6.55 14.20
CA GLY A 161 -7.55 -7.03 14.54
C GLY A 161 -8.54 -6.83 13.41
N GLU A 162 -9.78 -7.19 13.67
CA GLU A 162 -10.89 -6.89 12.76
C GLU A 162 -11.16 -5.40 12.73
N GLY A 163 -11.26 -4.82 11.53
CA GLY A 163 -11.52 -3.39 11.33
C GLY A 163 -13.00 -3.04 11.21
N ALA A 164 -13.87 -4.04 11.06
CA ALA A 164 -15.31 -3.91 10.88
C ALA A 164 -16.03 -5.15 11.44
N GLY A 165 -17.37 -5.10 11.46
CA GLY A 165 -18.23 -6.17 11.96
C GLY A 165 -18.84 -5.87 13.31
N PRO A 166 -19.92 -6.59 13.69
CA PRO A 166 -20.72 -6.29 14.90
C PRO A 166 -19.88 -6.33 16.18
N ALA A 167 -19.04 -7.34 16.37
CA ALA A 167 -18.23 -7.50 17.57
C ALA A 167 -17.18 -6.40 17.72
N ALA A 168 -16.44 -6.10 16.63
CA ALA A 168 -15.42 -5.04 16.64
C ALA A 168 -16.05 -3.66 16.89
N THR A 169 -17.21 -3.37 16.27
CA THR A 169 -17.94 -2.11 16.45
C THR A 169 -18.47 -1.99 17.87
N THR A 170 -19.10 -3.04 18.40
CA THR A 170 -19.60 -3.07 19.79
C THR A 170 -18.46 -2.82 20.80
N SER A 171 -17.32 -3.49 20.61
CA SER A 171 -16.14 -3.29 21.46
C SER A 171 -15.67 -1.84 21.46
N ALA A 172 -15.66 -1.17 20.31
CA ALA A 172 -15.28 0.24 20.20
C ALA A 172 -16.29 1.15 20.91
N LEU A 173 -17.59 0.95 20.68
CA LEU A 173 -18.67 1.74 21.31
C LEU A 173 -18.65 1.61 22.83
N ILE A 174 -18.61 0.41 23.38
CA ILE A 174 -18.56 0.17 24.83
C ILE A 174 -17.28 0.79 25.43
N SER A 175 -16.16 0.70 24.71
CA SER A 175 -14.93 1.33 25.15
C SER A 175 -15.04 2.85 25.22
N ASP A 176 -15.74 3.50 24.29
CA ASP A 176 -15.93 4.94 24.27
C ASP A 176 -16.92 5.38 25.37
N ILE A 177 -18.04 4.67 25.55
CA ILE A 177 -18.99 4.89 26.64
C ILE A 177 -18.27 4.79 28.00
N SER A 178 -17.48 3.74 28.21
CA SER A 178 -16.70 3.53 29.41
C SER A 178 -15.70 4.68 29.66
N SER A 179 -15.11 5.22 28.62
CA SER A 179 -14.22 6.37 28.71
C SER A 179 -14.95 7.64 29.18
N ILE A 180 -16.11 7.90 28.61
CA ILE A 180 -16.96 9.04 28.96
C ILE A 180 -17.39 8.93 30.44
N LEU A 181 -17.87 7.77 30.88
CA LEU A 181 -18.29 7.51 32.25
C LEU A 181 -17.16 7.71 33.30
N ARG A 182 -15.90 7.48 32.87
CA ARG A 182 -14.70 7.75 33.68
C ARG A 182 -14.25 9.22 33.64
N GLY A 183 -14.97 10.11 32.97
CA GLY A 183 -14.65 11.52 32.84
C GLY A 183 -13.52 11.82 31.86
N ASN A 184 -13.12 10.85 31.03
CA ASN A 184 -12.05 11.02 30.04
C ASN A 184 -12.57 11.71 28.77
N VAL A 185 -12.90 12.99 28.89
CA VAL A 185 -13.26 13.81 27.71
C VAL A 185 -12.03 14.53 27.21
N LYS A 186 -11.62 14.19 25.97
CA LYS A 186 -10.42 14.73 25.33
C LYS A 186 -10.74 15.29 23.94
N PHE A 187 -9.89 16.21 23.48
CA PHE A 187 -9.98 16.71 22.10
C PHE A 187 -9.96 15.57 21.08
N PRO A 188 -10.72 15.68 19.98
CA PRO A 188 -10.79 14.65 18.94
C PRO A 188 -9.41 14.21 18.41
N PHE A 189 -8.49 15.16 18.23
CA PHE A 189 -7.13 14.92 17.76
C PHE A 189 -6.07 15.06 18.88
N SER A 190 -6.40 14.72 20.11
CA SER A 190 -5.55 14.78 21.32
C SER A 190 -5.17 16.18 21.79
N ILE A 191 -5.10 17.15 20.90
CA ILE A 191 -4.74 18.56 21.16
C ILE A 191 -5.79 19.49 20.57
N SER A 192 -5.80 20.74 21.03
CA SER A 192 -6.68 21.76 20.48
C SER A 192 -6.30 22.13 19.05
N ASN A 193 -7.24 22.66 18.28
CA ASN A 193 -6.96 23.10 16.91
C ASN A 193 -5.88 24.20 16.83
N LYS A 194 -5.73 25.00 17.88
CA LYS A 194 -4.71 26.08 17.96
C LYS A 194 -3.28 25.50 18.07
N GLU A 195 -3.14 24.32 18.66
CA GLU A 195 -1.84 23.66 18.87
C GLU A 195 -1.45 22.76 17.70
N ARG A 196 -2.38 22.49 16.77
CA ARG A 196 -2.10 21.66 15.59
C ARG A 196 -1.15 22.38 14.64
N ARG A 197 -0.20 21.63 14.10
CA ARG A 197 0.88 22.16 13.26
C ARG A 197 0.48 22.22 11.79
N LYS A 198 0.83 23.30 11.12
CA LYS A 198 0.85 23.33 9.66
C LYS A 198 2.16 22.70 9.20
N LEU A 199 2.09 21.47 8.70
CA LEU A 199 3.20 20.73 8.12
C LEU A 199 3.11 20.79 6.59
N ASN A 200 4.26 20.66 5.92
CA ASN A 200 4.31 20.66 4.47
C ASN A 200 4.00 19.26 3.93
N PHE A 201 2.92 19.12 3.18
CA PHE A 201 2.63 17.87 2.47
C PHE A 201 3.41 17.86 1.15
N LYS A 202 4.17 16.78 0.93
CA LYS A 202 5.03 16.61 -0.24
C LYS A 202 4.59 15.38 -1.05
N ASP A 203 4.73 15.52 -2.38
CA ASP A 203 4.52 14.40 -3.29
C ASP A 203 5.60 13.34 -3.09
N ILE A 204 5.25 12.09 -3.37
CA ILE A 204 6.17 10.95 -3.33
C ILE A 204 7.07 10.86 -4.57
N LEU A 205 6.92 11.74 -5.56
CA LEU A 205 7.69 11.70 -6.82
C LEU A 205 9.20 11.80 -6.59
N ASP A 206 9.62 12.57 -5.58
CA ASP A 206 11.03 12.71 -5.22
C ASP A 206 11.53 11.65 -4.23
N ARG A 207 10.63 10.82 -3.70
CA ARG A 207 11.00 9.68 -2.85
C ARG A 207 11.55 8.55 -3.70
N SER A 208 12.44 7.76 -3.10
CA SER A 208 13.05 6.61 -3.76
C SER A 208 12.43 5.31 -3.28
N PHE A 209 12.23 4.38 -4.20
CA PHE A 209 11.70 3.04 -3.95
C PHE A 209 12.45 2.02 -4.80
N SER A 210 12.60 0.81 -4.29
CA SER A 210 12.77 -0.36 -5.14
C SER A 210 11.43 -0.67 -5.80
N ALA A 211 11.42 -1.18 -7.01
CA ALA A 211 10.19 -1.46 -7.74
C ALA A 211 10.25 -2.77 -8.52
N TYR A 212 9.11 -3.40 -8.60
CA TYR A 212 8.76 -4.45 -9.54
C TYR A 212 8.13 -3.79 -10.77
N LEU A 213 8.66 -4.09 -11.95
CA LEU A 213 8.08 -3.70 -13.22
C LEU A 213 7.86 -4.94 -14.08
N ARG A 214 6.66 -5.06 -14.66
CA ARG A 214 6.30 -6.12 -15.59
C ARG A 214 5.92 -5.54 -16.94
N PHE A 215 6.50 -6.10 -17.99
CA PHE A 215 6.27 -5.72 -19.38
C PHE A 215 5.86 -6.94 -20.18
N GLU A 216 4.70 -6.92 -20.82
CA GLU A 216 4.34 -7.88 -21.86
C GLU A 216 4.74 -7.33 -23.23
N VAL A 217 5.62 -8.03 -23.92
CA VAL A 217 6.26 -7.54 -25.14
C VAL A 217 6.32 -8.59 -26.23
N LYS A 218 6.52 -8.15 -27.47
CA LYS A 218 6.87 -9.05 -28.57
C LYS A 218 8.21 -9.72 -28.30
N ASP A 219 8.28 -11.03 -28.47
CA ASP A 219 9.52 -11.80 -28.30
C ASP A 219 10.36 -11.73 -29.59
N LYS A 220 11.19 -10.68 -29.66
CA LYS A 220 12.05 -10.39 -30.83
C LYS A 220 13.41 -9.88 -30.37
N PRO A 221 14.49 -10.16 -31.16
CA PRO A 221 15.80 -9.59 -30.92
C PRO A 221 15.74 -8.05 -30.75
N GLY A 222 16.52 -7.52 -29.81
CA GLY A 222 16.62 -6.09 -29.54
C GLY A 222 15.56 -5.50 -28.60
N VAL A 223 14.45 -6.18 -28.33
CA VAL A 223 13.40 -5.65 -27.41
C VAL A 223 13.95 -5.48 -26.00
N LEU A 224 14.60 -6.50 -25.45
CA LEU A 224 15.21 -6.42 -24.12
C LEU A 224 16.28 -5.32 -24.04
N SER A 225 17.14 -5.24 -25.06
CA SER A 225 18.17 -4.20 -25.15
C SER A 225 17.57 -2.79 -25.14
N ASN A 226 16.50 -2.56 -25.91
CA ASN A 226 15.80 -1.27 -25.91
C ASN A 226 15.22 -0.91 -24.54
N ILE A 227 14.62 -1.88 -23.83
CA ILE A 227 14.09 -1.66 -22.49
C ILE A 227 15.21 -1.30 -21.52
N THR A 228 16.29 -2.09 -21.48
CA THR A 228 17.41 -1.84 -20.55
C THR A 228 18.12 -0.52 -20.83
N GLN A 229 18.20 -0.07 -22.09
CA GLN A 229 18.67 1.27 -22.44
C GLN A 229 17.78 2.39 -21.87
N ILE A 230 16.44 2.20 -21.83
CA ILE A 230 15.53 3.17 -21.21
C ILE A 230 15.80 3.27 -19.70
N PHE A 231 16.06 2.15 -19.01
CA PHE A 231 16.47 2.15 -17.60
C PHE A 231 17.76 2.93 -17.38
N SER A 232 18.79 2.63 -18.16
CA SER A 232 20.09 3.33 -18.11
C SER A 232 19.95 4.84 -18.32
N LYS A 233 19.23 5.27 -19.38
CA LYS A 233 18.98 6.68 -19.68
C LYS A 233 18.22 7.44 -18.59
N ASN A 234 17.51 6.73 -17.69
CA ASN A 234 16.79 7.31 -16.55
C ASN A 234 17.51 7.08 -15.21
N ASN A 235 18.78 6.66 -15.23
CA ASN A 235 19.61 6.39 -14.05
C ASN A 235 18.94 5.41 -13.07
N VAL A 236 18.31 4.36 -13.58
CA VAL A 236 17.70 3.29 -12.78
C VAL A 236 18.49 2.01 -12.96
N SER A 237 19.08 1.54 -11.86
CA SER A 237 19.85 0.30 -11.83
C SER A 237 18.93 -0.92 -11.65
N ILE A 238 19.18 -1.97 -12.41
CA ILE A 238 18.44 -3.23 -12.38
C ILE A 238 19.11 -4.18 -11.39
N LYS A 239 18.33 -4.64 -10.40
CA LYS A 239 18.77 -5.62 -9.39
C LYS A 239 18.56 -7.06 -9.86
N ARG A 240 17.44 -7.31 -10.54
CA ARG A 240 17.07 -8.63 -11.08
C ARG A 240 16.25 -8.47 -12.34
N LEU A 241 16.48 -9.35 -13.28
CA LEU A 241 15.74 -9.42 -14.55
C LEU A 241 15.37 -10.87 -14.83
N ILE A 242 14.11 -11.09 -15.21
CA ILE A 242 13.60 -12.40 -15.62
C ILE A 242 12.82 -12.18 -16.92
N GLN A 243 13.08 -13.00 -17.91
CA GLN A 243 12.31 -13.04 -19.15
C GLN A 243 11.74 -14.44 -19.33
N ASN A 244 10.42 -14.53 -19.43
CA ASN A 244 9.69 -15.77 -19.62
C ASN A 244 8.93 -15.72 -20.95
N PRO A 245 9.08 -16.71 -21.85
CA PRO A 245 8.24 -16.82 -23.02
C PRO A 245 6.79 -17.10 -22.59
N ASN A 246 5.83 -16.45 -23.23
CA ASN A 246 4.42 -16.68 -22.96
C ASN A 246 3.91 -17.89 -23.77
N LYS A 247 2.79 -18.46 -23.32
CA LYS A 247 2.13 -19.57 -24.06
C LYS A 247 1.77 -19.18 -25.48
N ASN A 248 1.46 -17.90 -25.73
CA ASN A 248 1.25 -17.35 -27.07
C ASN A 248 2.60 -17.16 -27.76
N LYS A 249 2.83 -17.87 -28.88
CA LYS A 249 4.06 -17.76 -29.70
C LYS A 249 4.31 -16.28 -30.07
N GLY A 250 5.55 -15.83 -29.91
CA GLY A 250 6.00 -14.49 -30.32
C GLY A 250 5.77 -13.38 -29.25
N SER A 251 5.43 -13.74 -28.02
CA SER A 251 5.37 -12.81 -26.89
C SER A 251 6.13 -13.32 -25.68
N SER A 252 6.66 -12.39 -24.87
CA SER A 252 7.34 -12.70 -23.61
C SER A 252 6.95 -11.71 -22.53
N THR A 253 7.02 -12.18 -21.27
CA THR A 253 6.90 -11.33 -20.08
C THR A 253 8.30 -11.03 -19.54
N ILE A 254 8.63 -9.74 -19.44
CA ILE A 254 9.86 -9.28 -18.83
C ILE A 254 9.53 -8.69 -17.46
N ILE A 255 10.17 -9.23 -16.42
CA ILE A 255 10.05 -8.77 -15.03
C ILE A 255 11.39 -8.15 -14.62
N ILE A 256 11.33 -6.93 -14.10
CA ILE A 256 12.50 -6.20 -13.64
C ILE A 256 12.27 -5.76 -12.18
N ILE A 257 13.22 -6.13 -11.31
CA ILE A 257 13.34 -5.57 -9.97
C ILE A 257 14.47 -4.54 -10.00
N THR A 258 14.19 -3.32 -9.52
CA THR A 258 15.19 -2.24 -9.49
C THR A 258 15.89 -2.15 -8.14
N HIS A 259 17.06 -1.54 -8.13
CA HIS A 259 17.60 -0.93 -6.92
C HIS A 259 16.79 0.32 -6.55
N LEU A 260 17.06 0.87 -5.36
CA LEU A 260 16.41 2.09 -4.87
C LEU A 260 16.55 3.22 -5.91
N SER A 261 15.43 3.75 -6.40
CA SER A 261 15.39 4.71 -7.50
C SER A 261 14.27 5.72 -7.29
N LYS A 262 14.46 6.95 -7.77
CA LYS A 262 13.43 8.00 -7.64
C LYS A 262 12.12 7.57 -8.30
N ASN A 263 11.00 7.76 -7.61
CA ASN A 263 9.67 7.40 -8.13
C ASN A 263 9.36 8.09 -9.47
N LYS A 264 9.85 9.34 -9.66
CA LYS A 264 9.75 10.07 -10.92
C LYS A 264 10.42 9.33 -12.08
N SER A 265 11.62 8.77 -11.86
CA SER A 265 12.34 7.98 -12.88
C SER A 265 11.59 6.68 -13.20
N LEU A 266 11.08 5.96 -12.19
CA LEU A 266 10.29 4.74 -12.38
C LEU A 266 9.03 5.01 -13.21
N ASN A 267 8.27 6.05 -12.87
CA ASN A 267 7.08 6.44 -13.63
C ASN A 267 7.41 6.88 -15.07
N LYS A 268 8.56 7.55 -15.28
CA LYS A 268 9.00 7.93 -16.62
C LYS A 268 9.33 6.72 -17.48
N ILE A 269 10.00 5.72 -16.91
CA ILE A 269 10.32 4.45 -17.61
C ILE A 269 9.03 3.80 -18.10
N THR A 270 8.04 3.61 -17.22
CA THR A 270 6.77 2.97 -17.61
C THR A 270 6.05 3.74 -18.72
N LYS A 271 6.03 5.08 -18.64
CA LYS A 271 5.44 5.93 -19.70
C LYS A 271 6.15 5.76 -21.05
N VAL A 272 7.49 5.80 -21.04
CA VAL A 272 8.30 5.69 -22.26
C VAL A 272 8.19 4.30 -22.88
N VAL A 273 8.25 3.24 -22.05
CA VAL A 273 8.13 1.85 -22.55
C VAL A 273 6.74 1.61 -23.14
N ASN A 274 5.68 2.08 -22.49
CA ASN A 274 4.30 1.90 -22.98
C ASN A 274 4.03 2.53 -24.38
N GLN A 275 4.87 3.48 -24.80
CA GLN A 275 4.75 4.10 -26.14
C GLN A 275 5.45 3.29 -27.23
N LYS A 276 6.13 2.20 -26.91
CA LYS A 276 6.91 1.43 -27.88
C LYS A 276 6.04 0.40 -28.61
N PRO A 277 6.25 0.21 -29.94
CA PRO A 277 5.40 -0.66 -30.78
C PRO A 277 5.53 -2.16 -30.48
N TYR A 278 6.52 -2.52 -29.66
CA TYR A 278 6.71 -3.91 -29.23
C TYR A 278 5.98 -4.23 -27.91
N VAL A 279 5.38 -3.24 -27.23
CA VAL A 279 4.61 -3.45 -25.99
C VAL A 279 3.21 -3.90 -26.35
N LEU A 280 2.77 -5.01 -25.74
CA LEU A 280 1.49 -5.63 -26.02
C LEU A 280 0.40 -5.23 -25.02
N LYS A 281 0.80 -4.97 -23.77
CA LYS A 281 -0.09 -4.50 -22.71
C LYS A 281 0.57 -3.40 -21.88
N LYS A 282 -0.26 -2.56 -21.25
CA LYS A 282 0.23 -1.52 -20.33
C LYS A 282 1.09 -2.15 -19.23
N SER A 283 2.28 -1.60 -19.03
CA SER A 283 3.22 -2.08 -18.01
C SER A 283 2.68 -1.93 -16.61
N LYS A 284 3.09 -2.82 -15.72
CA LYS A 284 2.83 -2.74 -14.27
C LYS A 284 4.03 -2.19 -13.55
N LEU A 285 3.77 -1.35 -12.56
CA LEU A 285 4.75 -0.89 -11.60
C LEU A 285 4.17 -1.09 -10.21
N ILE A 286 4.85 -1.85 -9.37
CA ILE A 286 4.49 -2.04 -7.96
C ILE A 286 5.73 -1.74 -7.13
N ARG A 287 5.59 -0.86 -6.14
CA ARG A 287 6.71 -0.50 -5.25
C ARG A 287 6.98 -1.62 -4.27
N ILE A 288 8.25 -1.76 -3.88
CA ILE A 288 8.70 -2.76 -2.91
C ILE A 288 8.98 -2.03 -1.60
N ASP A 289 8.46 -2.56 -0.49
CA ASP A 289 8.88 -2.20 0.86
C ASP A 289 9.95 -3.22 1.31
N ASP A 290 11.19 -2.77 1.36
CA ASP A 290 12.35 -3.59 1.73
C ASP A 290 12.58 -3.67 3.26
N ASN A 291 11.70 -2.99 4.06
CA ASN A 291 11.79 -2.98 5.54
C ASN A 291 11.23 -4.25 6.17
#